data_b46f72a08cdd1abb89032e275342ba0c
#
_entry.id   b46f72a08cdd1abb89032e275342ba0c
#
_cell.length_a   1.000
_cell.length_b   1.000
_cell.length_c   1.000
_cell.angle_alpha   90.00
_cell.angle_beta   90.00
_cell.angle_gamma   90.00
#
_symmetry.space_group_name_H-M   'P 1'
#
loop_
_entity.id
_entity.type
_entity.pdbx_description
1 polymer ?
#
loop_
_entity_poly.entity_id
_entity_poly.type
_entity_poly.pdbx_seq_one_letter_code
_entity_poly.pdbx_strand_id
1 'polypeptide(L)'
;MRAATVAQIKKELKHLPPEELQALVLRLARFKKDNKELLTYLLFEAGDEYSYIESVKSMVDEGFDSINTRSTYFAKKSIRKILSGLRKFIRYSGKKETEVELLIHFCERMNTMQPPITRSQVLMNLYDRLVAKVRATILKLDEDLRYDYSVELKSRLDEEL
;
A
#
# COMPACT_ATOMS: atom_id res chain seq x y z
N MET A 1 30.46 9.24 3.93
CA MET A 1 29.70 9.70 5.12
C MET A 1 28.92 8.53 5.66
N ARG A 2 29.02 8.23 6.96
CA ARG A 2 28.24 7.19 7.64
C ARG A 2 26.94 7.83 8.17
N ALA A 3 25.79 7.22 7.89
CA ALA A 3 24.51 7.73 8.37
C ALA A 3 24.40 7.57 9.90
N ALA A 4 23.86 8.58 10.58
CA ALA A 4 23.52 8.51 12.00
C ALA A 4 22.31 7.59 12.22
N THR A 5 22.22 7.01 13.40
CA THR A 5 21.06 6.21 13.80
C THR A 5 19.84 7.11 14.06
N VAL A 6 18.62 6.54 13.94
CA VAL A 6 17.39 7.27 14.26
C VAL A 6 17.40 7.83 15.68
N ALA A 7 17.97 7.09 16.65
CA ALA A 7 18.10 7.55 18.04
C ALA A 7 18.98 8.80 18.17
N GLN A 8 20.11 8.86 17.44
CA GLN A 8 20.97 10.03 17.40
C GLN A 8 20.27 11.22 16.75
N ILE A 9 19.60 11.01 15.59
CA ILE A 9 18.82 12.06 14.93
C ILE A 9 17.73 12.61 15.88
N LYS A 10 16.98 11.72 16.56
CA LYS A 10 15.95 12.12 17.52
C LYS A 10 16.51 12.99 18.64
N LYS A 11 17.73 12.69 19.13
CA LYS A 11 18.38 13.48 20.17
C LYS A 11 18.67 14.90 19.68
N GLU A 12 19.24 15.04 18.49
CA GLU A 12 19.58 16.36 17.91
C GLU A 12 18.32 17.19 17.61
N LEU A 13 17.27 16.54 17.04
CA LEU A 13 16.00 17.23 16.73
C LEU A 13 15.32 17.86 17.95
N LYS A 14 15.54 17.33 19.18
CA LYS A 14 14.96 17.88 20.40
C LYS A 14 15.51 19.26 20.77
N HIS A 15 16.67 19.62 20.27
CA HIS A 15 17.35 20.88 20.58
C HIS A 15 17.13 21.95 19.51
N LEU A 16 16.44 21.62 18.41
CA LEU A 16 16.18 22.57 17.33
C LEU A 16 14.92 23.39 17.62
N PRO A 17 14.95 24.70 17.32
CA PRO A 17 13.75 25.53 17.36
C PRO A 17 12.76 25.13 16.27
N PRO A 18 11.44 25.46 16.43
CA PRO A 18 10.40 25.08 15.48
C PRO A 18 10.68 25.50 14.03
N GLU A 19 11.25 26.68 13.82
CA GLU A 19 11.56 27.21 12.50
C GLU A 19 12.63 26.37 11.78
N GLU A 20 13.64 25.91 12.51
CA GLU A 20 14.68 25.01 11.95
C GLU A 20 14.13 23.62 11.67
N LEU A 21 13.25 23.09 12.54
CA LEU A 21 12.55 21.82 12.29
C LEU A 21 11.70 21.91 11.02
N GLN A 22 10.95 23.02 10.85
CA GLN A 22 10.17 23.25 9.64
C GLN A 22 11.05 23.32 8.40
N ALA A 23 12.16 24.03 8.45
CA ALA A 23 13.11 24.14 7.34
C ALA A 23 13.69 22.77 6.95
N LEU A 24 14.04 21.92 7.94
CA LEU A 24 14.50 20.54 7.71
C LEU A 24 13.42 19.67 7.04
N VAL A 25 12.18 19.71 7.52
CA VAL A 25 11.07 18.96 6.94
C VAL A 25 10.82 19.39 5.49
N LEU A 26 10.81 20.70 5.21
CA LEU A 26 10.65 21.22 3.85
C LEU A 26 11.81 20.82 2.93
N ARG A 27 13.04 20.75 3.45
CA ARG A 27 14.20 20.26 2.71
C ARG A 27 14.07 18.78 2.36
N LEU A 28 13.62 17.95 3.32
CA LEU A 28 13.36 16.52 3.07
C LEU A 28 12.25 16.31 2.04
N ALA A 29 11.17 17.10 2.09
CA ALA A 29 10.08 17.03 1.12
C ALA A 29 10.54 17.38 -0.31
N ARG A 30 11.49 18.32 -0.45
CA ARG A 30 12.08 18.69 -1.76
C ARG A 30 13.10 17.69 -2.25
N PHE A 31 13.70 16.90 -1.36
CA PHE A 31 14.80 15.99 -1.70
C PHE A 31 14.32 14.76 -2.48
N LYS A 32 13.14 14.20 -2.14
CA LYS A 32 12.52 13.07 -2.84
C LYS A 32 11.01 13.23 -2.95
N LYS A 33 10.45 12.79 -4.08
CA LYS A 33 9.01 12.74 -4.30
C LYS A 33 8.30 11.93 -3.21
N ASP A 34 8.82 10.77 -2.83
CA ASP A 34 8.25 9.91 -1.79
C ASP A 34 8.18 10.60 -0.42
N ASN A 35 9.17 11.43 -0.08
CA ASN A 35 9.13 12.22 1.15
C ASN A 35 8.00 13.26 1.11
N LYS A 36 7.80 13.91 -0.04
CA LYS A 36 6.70 14.87 -0.23
C LYS A 36 5.35 14.18 -0.14
N GLU A 37 5.20 13.02 -0.77
CA GLU A 37 3.97 12.22 -0.73
C GLU A 37 3.66 11.73 0.69
N LEU A 38 4.66 11.21 1.42
CA LEU A 38 4.50 10.81 2.81
C LEU A 38 4.07 12.00 3.68
N LEU A 39 4.69 13.16 3.49
CA LEU A 39 4.33 14.36 4.24
C LEU A 39 2.93 14.85 3.90
N THR A 40 2.49 14.71 2.64
CA THR A 40 1.12 15.00 2.21
C THR A 40 0.13 14.11 2.95
N TYR A 41 0.38 12.81 3.00
CA TYR A 41 -0.46 11.88 3.76
C TYR A 41 -0.52 12.31 5.25
N LEU A 42 0.61 12.52 5.90
CA LEU A 42 0.67 12.82 7.33
C LEU A 42 -0.04 14.13 7.71
N LEU A 43 0.00 15.14 6.85
CA LEU A 43 -0.56 16.47 7.13
C LEU A 43 -2.03 16.62 6.71
N PHE A 44 -2.46 15.93 5.64
CA PHE A 44 -3.75 16.21 5.02
C PHE A 44 -4.69 15.00 4.93
N GLU A 45 -4.15 13.77 4.92
CA GLU A 45 -4.95 12.57 4.65
C GLU A 45 -5.11 11.67 5.89
N ALA A 46 -4.14 11.65 6.79
CA ALA A 46 -4.12 10.77 7.96
C ALA A 46 -5.30 10.98 8.93
N GLY A 47 -6.00 12.12 8.85
CA GLY A 47 -7.20 12.44 9.62
C GLY A 47 -8.48 11.78 9.07
N ASP A 48 -8.49 11.37 7.80
CA ASP A 48 -9.60 10.68 7.13
C ASP A 48 -9.07 9.48 6.34
N GLU A 49 -8.79 8.40 7.06
CA GLU A 49 -8.24 7.17 6.50
C GLU A 49 -9.18 6.51 5.49
N TYR A 50 -10.50 6.66 5.68
CA TYR A 50 -11.48 6.10 4.75
C TYR A 50 -11.35 6.75 3.36
N SER A 51 -11.38 8.07 3.30
CA SER A 51 -11.20 8.81 2.04
C SER A 51 -9.84 8.53 1.40
N TYR A 52 -8.78 8.35 2.21
CA TYR A 52 -7.47 7.94 1.73
C TYR A 52 -7.50 6.57 1.06
N ILE A 53 -8.09 5.56 1.71
CA ILE A 53 -8.24 4.20 1.17
C ILE A 53 -9.00 4.24 -0.15
N GLU A 54 -10.12 4.95 -0.22
CA GLU A 54 -10.94 5.05 -1.44
C GLU A 54 -10.18 5.74 -2.59
N SER A 55 -9.39 6.76 -2.30
CA SER A 55 -8.55 7.42 -3.31
C SER A 55 -7.47 6.48 -3.86
N VAL A 56 -6.87 5.66 -3.00
CA VAL A 56 -5.86 4.66 -3.41
C VAL A 56 -6.50 3.51 -4.20
N LYS A 57 -7.71 3.04 -3.81
CA LYS A 57 -8.47 2.05 -4.59
C LYS A 57 -8.77 2.57 -6.01
N SER A 58 -9.21 3.81 -6.13
CA SER A 58 -9.46 4.45 -7.43
C SER A 58 -8.20 4.46 -8.31
N MET A 59 -7.05 4.80 -7.77
CA MET A 59 -5.78 4.72 -8.52
C MET A 59 -5.40 3.29 -8.94
N VAL A 60 -5.71 2.30 -8.11
CA VAL A 60 -5.52 0.88 -8.46
C VAL A 60 -6.43 0.51 -9.62
N ASP A 61 -7.71 0.90 -9.57
CA ASP A 61 -8.70 0.61 -10.61
C ASP A 61 -8.30 1.24 -11.95
N GLU A 62 -7.95 2.52 -11.96
CA GLU A 62 -7.42 3.20 -13.16
C GLU A 62 -6.18 2.50 -13.72
N GLY A 63 -5.30 2.03 -12.82
CA GLY A 63 -4.13 1.25 -13.19
C GLY A 63 -4.49 -0.06 -13.91
N PHE A 64 -5.44 -0.83 -13.36
CA PHE A 64 -5.92 -2.06 -13.97
C PHE A 64 -6.66 -1.83 -15.28
N ASP A 65 -7.49 -0.79 -15.36
CA ASP A 65 -8.24 -0.43 -16.57
C ASP A 65 -7.32 0.01 -17.72
N SER A 66 -6.14 0.55 -17.40
CA SER A 66 -5.12 0.94 -18.36
C SER A 66 -4.19 -0.19 -18.82
N ILE A 67 -4.34 -1.42 -18.30
CA ILE A 67 -3.47 -2.55 -18.66
C ILE A 67 -3.61 -2.89 -20.14
N ASN A 68 -2.47 -2.97 -20.83
CA ASN A 68 -2.44 -3.49 -22.19
C ASN A 68 -2.66 -5.01 -22.18
N THR A 69 -3.85 -5.42 -22.59
CA THR A 69 -4.30 -6.82 -22.61
C THR A 69 -3.78 -7.63 -23.80
N ARG A 70 -3.11 -6.98 -24.78
CA ARG A 70 -2.60 -7.63 -26.00
C ARG A 70 -1.48 -8.63 -25.72
N SER A 71 -0.79 -8.51 -24.60
CA SER A 71 0.33 -9.38 -24.25
C SER A 71 0.38 -9.63 -22.75
N THR A 72 0.49 -10.92 -22.37
CA THR A 72 0.71 -11.35 -20.98
C THR A 72 2.00 -10.75 -20.38
N TYR A 73 3.00 -10.47 -21.20
CA TYR A 73 4.24 -9.83 -20.74
C TYR A 73 3.99 -8.40 -20.25
N PHE A 74 3.27 -7.59 -21.05
CA PHE A 74 2.94 -6.22 -20.68
C PHE A 74 1.99 -6.17 -19.48
N ALA A 75 1.00 -7.07 -19.42
CA ALA A 75 0.11 -7.17 -18.26
C ALA A 75 0.89 -7.44 -16.96
N LYS A 76 1.83 -8.41 -16.96
CA LYS A 76 2.69 -8.67 -15.79
C LYS A 76 3.49 -7.46 -15.34
N LYS A 77 4.07 -6.71 -16.29
CA LYS A 77 4.84 -5.50 -16.00
C LYS A 77 3.96 -4.41 -15.38
N SER A 78 2.77 -4.21 -15.94
CA SER A 78 1.80 -3.23 -15.43
C SER A 78 1.33 -3.59 -14.02
N ILE A 79 0.92 -4.84 -13.77
CA ILE A 79 0.49 -5.31 -12.45
C ILE A 79 1.58 -5.09 -11.39
N ARG A 80 2.84 -5.42 -11.70
CA ARG A 80 3.95 -5.19 -10.78
C ARG A 80 4.17 -3.70 -10.49
N LYS A 81 3.97 -2.83 -11.47
CA LYS A 81 4.07 -1.37 -11.30
C LYS A 81 2.95 -0.85 -10.40
N ILE A 82 1.70 -1.28 -10.62
CA ILE A 82 0.55 -0.91 -9.79
C ILE A 82 0.80 -1.38 -8.35
N LEU A 83 1.20 -2.63 -8.15
CA LEU A 83 1.50 -3.17 -6.83
C LEU A 83 2.64 -2.42 -6.12
N SER A 84 3.67 -2.01 -6.86
CA SER A 84 4.77 -1.21 -6.30
C SER A 84 4.28 0.14 -5.79
N GLY A 85 3.40 0.79 -6.55
CA GLY A 85 2.71 2.03 -6.13
C GLY A 85 1.84 1.80 -4.89
N LEU A 86 0.98 0.77 -4.92
CA LEU A 86 0.11 0.39 -3.79
C LEU A 86 0.90 0.16 -2.50
N ARG A 87 2.00 -0.60 -2.56
CA ARG A 87 2.86 -0.85 -1.40
C ARG A 87 3.47 0.43 -0.82
N LYS A 88 3.70 1.43 -1.66
CA LYS A 88 4.18 2.74 -1.22
C LYS A 88 3.11 3.47 -0.40
N PHE A 89 1.87 3.48 -0.88
CA PHE A 89 0.74 4.08 -0.17
C PHE A 89 0.41 3.35 1.14
N ILE A 90 0.46 2.02 1.16
CA ILE A 90 0.33 1.22 2.38
C ILE A 90 1.39 1.64 3.41
N ARG A 91 2.64 1.85 3.00
CA ARG A 91 3.71 2.31 3.91
C ARG A 91 3.51 3.74 4.41
N TYR A 92 2.84 4.61 3.66
CA TYR A 92 2.53 5.96 4.12
C TYR A 92 1.51 5.93 5.26
N SER A 93 0.47 5.13 5.16
CA SER A 93 -0.50 4.91 6.24
C SER A 93 0.14 4.19 7.44
N GLY A 94 0.85 3.11 7.19
CA GLY A 94 1.43 2.27 8.24
C GLY A 94 0.40 1.51 9.09
N LYS A 95 -0.91 1.64 8.78
CA LYS A 95 -2.00 0.94 9.46
C LYS A 95 -2.20 -0.44 8.85
N LYS A 96 -2.42 -1.46 9.69
CA LYS A 96 -2.64 -2.83 9.25
C LYS A 96 -3.98 -3.01 8.54
N GLU A 97 -5.00 -2.31 9.01
CA GLU A 97 -6.33 -2.28 8.42
C GLU A 97 -6.26 -1.77 6.98
N THR A 98 -5.57 -0.67 6.75
CA THR A 98 -5.33 -0.12 5.42
C THR A 98 -4.56 -1.10 4.53
N GLU A 99 -3.56 -1.81 5.07
CA GLU A 99 -2.83 -2.84 4.33
C GLU A 99 -3.77 -3.96 3.88
N VAL A 100 -4.62 -4.48 4.78
CA VAL A 100 -5.58 -5.55 4.48
C VAL A 100 -6.57 -5.10 3.41
N GLU A 101 -7.23 -3.98 3.62
CA GLU A 101 -8.26 -3.41 2.74
C GLU A 101 -7.75 -3.22 1.31
N LEU A 102 -6.59 -2.59 1.18
CA LEU A 102 -5.99 -2.29 -0.13
C LEU A 102 -5.46 -3.55 -0.84
N LEU A 103 -4.93 -4.53 -0.09
CA LEU A 103 -4.46 -5.77 -0.69
C LEU A 103 -5.62 -6.67 -1.11
N ILE A 104 -6.73 -6.73 -0.36
CA ILE A 104 -7.96 -7.44 -0.77
C ILE A 104 -8.47 -6.83 -2.07
N HIS A 105 -8.61 -5.50 -2.15
CA HIS A 105 -9.05 -4.82 -3.36
C HIS A 105 -8.15 -5.12 -4.57
N PHE A 106 -6.84 -5.09 -4.38
CA PHE A 106 -5.90 -5.43 -5.45
C PHE A 106 -6.05 -6.89 -5.92
N CYS A 107 -6.22 -7.84 -4.99
CA CYS A 107 -6.44 -9.26 -5.32
C CYS A 107 -7.77 -9.46 -6.08
N GLU A 108 -8.83 -8.76 -5.68
CA GLU A 108 -10.12 -8.76 -6.38
C GLU A 108 -9.98 -8.28 -7.83
N ARG A 109 -9.24 -7.18 -8.06
CA ARG A 109 -8.93 -6.70 -9.41
C ARG A 109 -8.08 -7.70 -10.21
N MET A 110 -7.16 -8.43 -9.57
CA MET A 110 -6.42 -9.52 -10.23
C MET A 110 -7.34 -10.65 -10.68
N ASN A 111 -8.34 -11.03 -9.86
CA ASN A 111 -9.28 -12.12 -10.17
C ASN A 111 -10.23 -11.76 -11.33
N THR A 112 -10.58 -10.48 -11.46
CA THR A 112 -11.54 -10.01 -12.48
C THR A 112 -10.89 -9.51 -13.77
N MET A 113 -9.56 -9.44 -13.83
CA MET A 113 -8.84 -8.92 -15.00
C MET A 113 -8.92 -9.83 -16.23
N GLN A 114 -8.74 -9.20 -17.42
CA GLN A 114 -8.56 -9.89 -18.69
C GLN A 114 -7.15 -9.57 -19.25
N PRO A 115 -6.39 -10.58 -19.77
CA PRO A 115 -6.67 -12.01 -19.69
C PRO A 115 -6.60 -12.56 -18.26
N PRO A 116 -7.28 -13.68 -17.95
CA PRO A 116 -7.31 -14.24 -16.60
C PRO A 116 -5.91 -14.57 -16.07
N ILE A 117 -5.68 -14.35 -14.77
CA ILE A 117 -4.38 -14.64 -14.12
C ILE A 117 -3.99 -16.11 -14.21
N THR A 118 -4.97 -17.02 -14.36
CA THR A 118 -4.76 -18.47 -14.55
C THR A 118 -3.92 -18.82 -15.78
N ARG A 119 -3.84 -17.89 -16.75
CA ARG A 119 -2.95 -18.06 -17.92
C ARG A 119 -1.47 -17.79 -17.61
N SER A 120 -1.14 -17.40 -16.39
CA SER A 120 0.23 -17.05 -16.01
C SER A 120 0.57 -17.56 -14.62
N GLN A 121 1.38 -18.60 -14.53
CA GLN A 121 1.88 -19.12 -13.24
C GLN A 121 2.54 -18.03 -12.39
N VAL A 122 3.21 -17.08 -13.03
CA VAL A 122 3.84 -15.93 -12.31
C VAL A 122 2.81 -15.04 -11.62
N LEU A 123 1.65 -14.81 -12.27
CA LEU A 123 0.58 -14.01 -11.67
C LEU A 123 -0.19 -14.79 -10.60
N MET A 124 -0.41 -16.09 -10.81
CA MET A 124 -0.98 -16.97 -9.78
C MET A 124 -0.10 -17.00 -8.53
N ASN A 125 1.20 -17.23 -8.68
CA ASN A 125 2.14 -17.20 -7.54
C ASN A 125 2.21 -15.83 -6.87
N LEU A 126 1.98 -14.75 -7.61
CA LEU A 126 1.89 -13.41 -7.02
C LEU A 126 0.62 -13.27 -6.19
N TYR A 127 -0.52 -13.68 -6.74
CA TYR A 127 -1.81 -13.68 -6.05
C TYR A 127 -1.74 -14.47 -4.74
N ASP A 128 -1.27 -15.72 -4.78
CA ASP A 128 -1.15 -16.59 -3.61
C ASP A 128 -0.30 -15.92 -2.49
N ARG A 129 0.79 -15.27 -2.87
CA ARG A 129 1.64 -14.53 -1.90
C ARG A 129 0.94 -13.32 -1.31
N LEU A 130 0.10 -12.63 -2.08
CA LEU A 130 -0.67 -11.49 -1.59
C LEU A 130 -1.76 -11.95 -0.62
N VAL A 131 -2.50 -13.00 -0.96
CA VAL A 131 -3.50 -13.61 -0.08
C VAL A 131 -2.85 -14.10 1.22
N ALA A 132 -1.71 -14.79 1.14
CA ALA A 132 -0.97 -15.20 2.34
C ALA A 132 -0.54 -14.00 3.19
N LYS A 133 -0.14 -12.88 2.57
CA LYS A 133 0.19 -11.64 3.28
C LYS A 133 -1.05 -11.04 3.96
N VAL A 134 -2.19 -11.01 3.28
CA VAL A 134 -3.47 -10.54 3.85
C VAL A 134 -3.81 -11.35 5.09
N ARG A 135 -3.84 -12.69 4.99
CA ARG A 135 -4.09 -13.59 6.14
C ARG A 135 -3.16 -13.32 7.31
N ALA A 136 -1.86 -13.23 7.04
CA ALA A 136 -0.85 -12.96 8.08
C ALA A 136 -1.01 -11.56 8.72
N THR A 137 -1.59 -10.60 8.01
CA THR A 137 -1.85 -9.26 8.55
C THR A 137 -3.15 -9.25 9.36
N ILE A 138 -4.21 -9.90 8.89
CA ILE A 138 -5.48 -10.07 9.62
C ILE A 138 -5.23 -10.71 10.99
N LEU A 139 -4.40 -11.75 11.08
CA LEU A 139 -4.05 -12.40 12.35
C LEU A 139 -3.37 -11.49 13.38
N LYS A 140 -2.90 -10.31 12.97
CA LYS A 140 -2.26 -9.30 13.85
C LYS A 140 -3.21 -8.18 14.25
N LEU A 141 -4.46 -8.22 13.81
CA LEU A 141 -5.52 -7.29 14.17
C LEU A 141 -6.20 -7.73 15.47
N ASP A 142 -6.94 -6.81 16.08
CA ASP A 142 -7.80 -7.10 17.21
C ASP A 142 -8.92 -8.07 16.81
N GLU A 143 -9.52 -8.76 17.80
CA GLU A 143 -10.44 -9.87 17.56
C GLU A 143 -11.64 -9.47 16.70
N ASP A 144 -12.26 -8.33 16.98
CA ASP A 144 -13.41 -7.82 16.22
C ASP A 144 -13.05 -7.54 14.77
N LEU A 145 -11.95 -6.83 14.52
CA LEU A 145 -11.44 -6.54 13.17
C LEU A 145 -10.99 -7.81 12.43
N ARG A 146 -10.44 -8.77 13.16
CA ARG A 146 -10.07 -10.08 12.59
C ARG A 146 -11.27 -10.80 12.05
N TYR A 147 -12.39 -10.81 12.82
CA TYR A 147 -13.63 -11.42 12.37
C TYR A 147 -14.18 -10.72 11.12
N ASP A 148 -14.30 -9.39 11.14
CA ASP A 148 -14.84 -8.61 10.03
C ASP A 148 -14.03 -8.83 8.73
N TYR A 149 -12.71 -8.74 8.80
CA TYR A 149 -11.85 -8.97 7.65
C TYR A 149 -11.78 -10.44 7.21
N SER A 150 -12.04 -11.41 8.09
CA SER A 150 -12.17 -12.82 7.67
C SER A 150 -13.42 -13.04 6.82
N VAL A 151 -14.52 -12.38 7.20
CA VAL A 151 -15.77 -12.40 6.42
C VAL A 151 -15.57 -11.71 5.07
N GLU A 152 -14.87 -10.57 5.05
CA GLU A 152 -14.59 -9.83 3.84
C GLU A 152 -13.67 -10.61 2.88
N LEU A 153 -12.63 -11.25 3.39
CA LEU A 153 -11.74 -12.12 2.64
C LEU A 153 -12.52 -13.25 1.94
N LYS A 154 -13.42 -13.91 2.69
CA LYS A 154 -14.26 -14.97 2.14
C LYS A 154 -15.24 -14.45 1.10
N SER A 155 -15.92 -13.32 1.37
CA SER A 155 -16.93 -12.79 0.46
C SER A 155 -16.37 -12.23 -0.85
N ARG A 156 -15.18 -11.62 -0.82
CA ARG A 156 -14.58 -10.94 -1.98
C ARG A 156 -13.61 -11.80 -2.77
N LEU A 157 -12.89 -12.70 -2.13
CA LEU A 157 -11.85 -13.52 -2.76
C LEU A 157 -12.16 -15.02 -2.76
N ASP A 158 -13.22 -15.45 -2.07
CA ASP A 158 -13.53 -16.87 -1.79
C ASP A 158 -12.38 -17.60 -1.05
N GLU A 159 -11.64 -16.86 -0.23
CA GLU A 159 -10.50 -17.34 0.53
C GLU A 159 -10.83 -17.39 2.04
N GLU A 160 -10.26 -18.37 2.75
CA GLU A 160 -10.40 -18.50 4.21
C GLU A 160 -9.13 -18.05 4.93
N LEU A 161 -9.30 -17.70 6.23
CA LEU A 161 -8.20 -17.25 7.09
C LEU A 161 -7.21 -18.38 7.40
#